data_47dd03104e41db233a27e57bfecd1b83
#
_entry.id   47dd03104e41db233a27e57bfecd1b83
#
_cell.length_a   1.000
_cell.length_b   1.000
_cell.length_c   1.000
_cell.angle_alpha   90.00
_cell.angle_beta   90.00
_cell.angle_gamma   90.00
#
_symmetry.space_group_name_H-M   'P 1'
#
loop_
_entity.id
_entity.type
_entity.pdbx_description
1 polymer ?
#
loop_
_entity_poly.entity_id
_entity_poly.type
_entity_poly.pdbx_seq_one_letter_code
_entity_poly.pdbx_strand_id
1 'polypeptide(L)'
;MIIKGGIVYDPANGIFGEEMDLCMDNGRIVEDAKGEEIDAHGLLVMPGGVDAHSHIAGKKVNTGRIMSPNDGRLGIEPRAGVCRPSTGYTVPNCYAMGYRYARMGYTTAFEAATPIMEARHTHEELEEIPILDKGALTLFGNNWEVMECVRDKDFGKLAAYVAWGLRAARGYGVKIVNPGGGEAWGFGSNVKGVNDPVPNFDVTPAEIIMGLAAANETLRLPHSIHLHFNNTGKPGNYTTALETLDLLKGIKPSRMRQIVHIAHMQFSSYGGTSWRDFESKAPVIADYFNRNNHATMDVGQVLFGAATTMTADAPLEYGNARLTHAKWSNHDIELEESSGVVPWIYFKKNLVNDVQWAAGLELALLTADPWKVLMTTDHPNGSPFINYPEVIALLMSKSKRDEELAAQHEMAAKRSSIANVERELDWSEIAIMTRAAPARILGLEDKGHLGAGADADVSIYDLKPEELDTSKDHALVKKCLANSKYTIKGGVVVSKDGQIMAVPPGKTFWVDANVPQADMDRLMVDLKDKFEKYYSVQLSNYAVQDAYVPHAKVIRAGLQTEPMKEVA
;
A
#
# COMPACT_ATOMS: atom_id res chain seq x y z
N MET A 1 21.32 -23.26 -1.33
CA MET A 1 21.89 -22.16 -2.16
C MET A 1 22.66 -21.21 -1.24
N ILE A 2 23.78 -20.66 -1.71
CA ILE A 2 24.59 -19.70 -0.94
C ILE A 2 24.87 -18.47 -1.80
N ILE A 3 24.63 -17.27 -1.30
CA ILE A 3 25.06 -16.01 -1.89
C ILE A 3 26.39 -15.66 -1.24
N LYS A 4 27.44 -15.44 -2.04
CA LYS A 4 28.80 -15.20 -1.57
C LYS A 4 29.21 -13.74 -1.63
N GLY A 5 29.74 -13.20 -0.51
CA GLY A 5 30.43 -11.91 -0.45
C GLY A 5 29.60 -10.69 -0.82
N GLY A 6 28.29 -10.74 -0.61
CA GLY A 6 27.39 -9.60 -0.88
C GLY A 6 27.55 -8.49 0.16
N ILE A 7 27.41 -7.22 -0.25
CA ILE A 7 27.30 -6.08 0.67
C ILE A 7 25.82 -5.98 1.08
N VAL A 8 25.55 -6.45 2.31
CA VAL A 8 24.18 -6.68 2.79
C VAL A 8 23.65 -5.48 3.55
N TYR A 9 22.45 -5.03 3.17
CA TYR A 9 21.64 -4.05 3.89
C TYR A 9 20.38 -4.71 4.42
N ASP A 10 20.39 -5.07 5.69
CA ASP A 10 19.28 -5.67 6.44
C ASP A 10 19.07 -4.95 7.78
N PRO A 11 18.51 -3.73 7.75
CA PRO A 11 18.36 -2.89 8.94
C PRO A 11 17.50 -3.51 10.04
N ALA A 12 16.61 -4.44 9.71
CA ALA A 12 15.80 -5.15 10.71
C ALA A 12 16.66 -6.04 11.64
N ASN A 13 17.82 -6.49 11.17
CA ASN A 13 18.81 -7.25 11.92
C ASN A 13 20.07 -6.43 12.28
N GLY A 14 20.04 -5.11 12.06
CA GLY A 14 21.16 -4.22 12.40
C GLY A 14 22.35 -4.34 11.44
N ILE A 15 22.16 -4.77 10.20
CA ILE A 15 23.19 -4.91 9.16
C ILE A 15 23.06 -3.73 8.18
N PHE A 16 24.16 -2.97 8.02
CA PHE A 16 24.16 -1.68 7.32
C PHE A 16 25.26 -1.56 6.25
N GLY A 17 25.51 -2.62 5.50
CA GLY A 17 26.52 -2.66 4.43
C GLY A 17 27.71 -3.55 4.75
N GLU A 18 27.50 -4.62 5.49
CA GLU A 18 28.53 -5.61 5.79
C GLU A 18 28.69 -6.61 4.64
N GLU A 19 29.94 -6.94 4.31
CA GLU A 19 30.23 -8.04 3.38
C GLU A 19 30.01 -9.37 4.10
N MET A 20 29.08 -10.19 3.58
CA MET A 20 28.75 -11.47 4.19
C MET A 20 28.15 -12.48 3.20
N ASP A 21 28.21 -13.74 3.58
CA ASP A 21 27.51 -14.82 2.91
C ASP A 21 26.09 -14.98 3.44
N LEU A 22 25.14 -15.31 2.57
CA LEU A 22 23.79 -15.68 2.96
C LEU A 22 23.46 -17.10 2.53
N CYS A 23 23.02 -17.91 3.48
CA CYS A 23 22.66 -19.30 3.27
C CYS A 23 21.15 -19.49 3.23
N MET A 24 20.68 -20.32 2.29
CA MET A 24 19.26 -20.64 2.10
C MET A 24 19.05 -22.13 1.95
N ASP A 25 18.05 -22.67 2.66
CA ASP A 25 17.58 -24.03 2.52
C ASP A 25 16.07 -24.13 2.70
N ASN A 26 15.40 -24.95 1.93
CA ASN A 26 13.95 -25.19 2.00
C ASN A 26 13.10 -23.90 2.03
N GLY A 27 13.52 -22.87 1.28
CA GLY A 27 12.80 -21.61 1.16
C GLY A 27 12.98 -20.65 2.35
N ARG A 28 13.94 -20.91 3.23
CA ARG A 28 14.26 -20.13 4.41
C ARG A 28 15.72 -19.69 4.42
N ILE A 29 15.99 -18.55 5.05
CA ILE A 29 17.34 -18.14 5.43
C ILE A 29 17.78 -19.02 6.61
N VAL A 30 18.99 -19.56 6.51
CA VAL A 30 19.60 -20.46 7.51
C VAL A 30 21.02 -20.04 7.81
N GLU A 31 21.59 -20.56 8.91
CA GLU A 31 22.98 -20.23 9.33
C GLU A 31 24.03 -20.90 8.42
N ASP A 32 23.73 -22.09 7.88
CA ASP A 32 24.62 -22.84 6.99
C ASP A 32 23.80 -23.61 5.96
N ALA A 33 24.32 -23.70 4.74
CA ALA A 33 23.74 -24.48 3.66
C ALA A 33 24.83 -25.05 2.75
N LYS A 34 24.44 -26.04 1.95
CA LYS A 34 25.28 -26.59 0.87
C LYS A 34 24.52 -26.50 -0.45
N GLY A 35 25.23 -26.33 -1.53
CA GLY A 35 24.60 -26.37 -2.88
C GLY A 35 25.14 -25.30 -3.81
N GLU A 36 24.30 -24.84 -4.70
CA GLU A 36 24.62 -23.82 -5.69
C GLU A 36 25.09 -22.52 -5.03
N GLU A 37 26.15 -21.93 -5.57
CA GLU A 37 26.69 -20.65 -5.12
C GLU A 37 26.39 -19.57 -6.16
N ILE A 38 25.98 -18.40 -5.66
CA ILE A 38 25.82 -17.17 -6.44
C ILE A 38 26.92 -16.20 -6.00
N ASP A 39 27.79 -15.82 -6.91
CA ASP A 39 28.80 -14.80 -6.65
C ASP A 39 28.16 -13.41 -6.62
N ALA A 40 28.19 -12.78 -5.47
CA ALA A 40 27.69 -11.42 -5.22
C ALA A 40 28.75 -10.49 -4.60
N HIS A 41 30.03 -10.84 -4.72
CA HIS A 41 31.12 -10.05 -4.11
C HIS A 41 31.05 -8.58 -4.50
N GLY A 42 30.96 -7.72 -3.47
CA GLY A 42 30.86 -6.28 -3.59
C GLY A 42 29.52 -5.77 -4.12
N LEU A 43 28.55 -6.63 -4.43
CA LEU A 43 27.24 -6.24 -4.95
C LEU A 43 26.25 -5.91 -3.82
N LEU A 44 25.36 -4.96 -4.08
CA LEU A 44 24.27 -4.59 -3.18
C LEU A 44 23.28 -5.75 -3.00
N VAL A 45 23.08 -6.20 -1.78
CA VAL A 45 22.14 -7.25 -1.39
C VAL A 45 21.16 -6.70 -0.34
N MET A 46 19.87 -6.95 -0.58
CA MET A 46 18.78 -6.54 0.31
C MET A 46 17.74 -7.65 0.44
N PRO A 47 16.89 -7.65 1.47
CA PRO A 47 15.67 -8.45 1.49
C PRO A 47 14.80 -8.17 0.26
N GLY A 48 13.97 -9.12 -0.13
CA GLY A 48 12.95 -8.91 -1.17
C GLY A 48 12.04 -7.73 -0.82
N GLY A 49 11.76 -6.86 -1.80
CA GLY A 49 10.93 -5.69 -1.63
C GLY A 49 9.51 -6.03 -1.20
N VAL A 50 8.92 -5.17 -0.37
CA VAL A 50 7.54 -5.27 0.12
C VAL A 50 6.80 -3.98 -0.22
N ASP A 51 5.71 -4.10 -0.96
CA ASP A 51 4.80 -2.98 -1.26
C ASP A 51 3.51 -3.15 -0.45
N ALA A 52 3.31 -2.25 0.51
CA ALA A 52 2.17 -2.32 1.42
C ALA A 52 0.92 -1.60 0.88
N HIS A 53 1.04 -0.86 -0.22
CA HIS A 53 -0.04 -0.05 -0.77
C HIS A 53 0.04 0.08 -2.30
N SER A 54 -0.70 -0.78 -2.99
CA SER A 54 -0.72 -0.80 -4.45
C SER A 54 -2.07 -1.34 -4.96
N HIS A 55 -2.65 -0.74 -5.99
CA HIS A 55 -3.86 -1.27 -6.63
C HIS A 55 -3.49 -2.20 -7.77
N ILE A 56 -3.41 -3.49 -7.48
CA ILE A 56 -2.91 -4.52 -8.39
C ILE A 56 -3.98 -5.50 -8.89
N ALA A 57 -5.13 -5.54 -8.20
CA ALA A 57 -6.20 -6.49 -8.49
C ALA A 57 -7.59 -5.92 -8.17
N GLY A 58 -8.61 -6.55 -8.71
CA GLY A 58 -10.00 -6.27 -8.41
C GLY A 58 -10.69 -5.34 -9.38
N LYS A 59 -11.95 -5.03 -9.09
CA LYS A 59 -12.86 -4.34 -10.01
C LYS A 59 -12.38 -2.95 -10.42
N LYS A 60 -11.77 -2.17 -9.51
CA LYS A 60 -11.23 -0.84 -9.83
C LYS A 60 -10.12 -0.92 -10.88
N VAL A 61 -9.21 -1.88 -10.74
CA VAL A 61 -8.12 -2.10 -11.70
C VAL A 61 -8.68 -2.52 -13.06
N ASN A 62 -9.68 -3.41 -13.09
CA ASN A 62 -10.37 -3.79 -14.32
C ASN A 62 -11.11 -2.62 -14.97
N THR A 63 -11.80 -1.81 -14.16
CA THR A 63 -12.43 -0.59 -14.65
C THR A 63 -11.39 0.35 -15.27
N GLY A 64 -10.21 0.49 -14.64
CA GLY A 64 -9.08 1.25 -15.19
C GLY A 64 -8.63 0.72 -16.56
N ARG A 65 -8.52 -0.59 -16.74
CA ARG A 65 -8.21 -1.22 -18.04
C ARG A 65 -9.26 -0.90 -19.10
N ILE A 66 -10.55 -0.95 -18.76
CA ILE A 66 -11.65 -0.60 -19.66
C ILE A 66 -11.65 0.90 -19.98
N MET A 67 -11.43 1.76 -19.00
CA MET A 67 -11.43 3.20 -19.15
C MET A 67 -10.22 3.72 -19.94
N SER A 68 -9.11 3.00 -19.91
CA SER A 68 -7.84 3.37 -20.55
C SER A 68 -7.41 2.33 -21.61
N PRO A 69 -8.19 2.09 -22.68
CA PRO A 69 -7.86 1.04 -23.66
C PRO A 69 -6.52 1.26 -24.37
N ASN A 70 -6.05 2.51 -24.45
CA ASN A 70 -4.73 2.82 -25.02
C ASN A 70 -3.58 2.37 -24.10
N ASP A 71 -3.80 2.25 -22.80
CA ASP A 71 -2.81 1.71 -21.86
C ASP A 71 -2.40 0.28 -22.23
N GLY A 72 -3.34 -0.54 -22.70
CA GLY A 72 -3.07 -1.88 -23.21
C GLY A 72 -2.19 -1.95 -24.46
N ARG A 73 -1.85 -0.81 -25.07
CA ARG A 73 -0.87 -0.70 -26.17
C ARG A 73 0.52 -0.28 -25.71
N LEU A 74 0.68 -0.05 -24.40
CA LEU A 74 1.93 0.34 -23.77
C LEU A 74 2.48 -0.86 -22.98
N GLY A 75 3.79 -0.88 -22.79
CA GLY A 75 4.44 -1.93 -22.00
C GLY A 75 4.17 -3.34 -22.55
N ILE A 76 4.04 -3.50 -23.88
CA ILE A 76 3.79 -4.79 -24.52
C ILE A 76 5.05 -5.62 -24.40
N GLU A 77 4.92 -6.79 -23.79
CA GLU A 77 5.97 -7.79 -23.69
C GLU A 77 5.46 -9.09 -24.35
N PRO A 78 6.10 -9.55 -25.44
CA PRO A 78 5.69 -10.79 -26.08
C PRO A 78 6.01 -12.00 -25.18
N ARG A 79 5.45 -13.15 -25.52
CA ARG A 79 5.81 -14.40 -24.85
C ARG A 79 7.31 -14.65 -24.96
N ALA A 80 7.98 -14.90 -23.84
CA ALA A 80 9.40 -15.17 -23.77
C ALA A 80 9.72 -16.16 -22.63
N GLY A 81 10.41 -17.24 -22.91
CA GLY A 81 10.74 -18.26 -21.92
C GLY A 81 9.50 -18.76 -21.18
N VAL A 82 9.49 -18.61 -19.86
CA VAL A 82 8.39 -19.00 -18.97
C VAL A 82 7.27 -17.96 -18.89
N CYS A 83 7.50 -16.73 -19.41
CA CYS A 83 6.54 -15.62 -19.32
C CYS A 83 5.40 -15.78 -20.32
N ARG A 84 4.17 -15.53 -19.87
CA ARG A 84 3.03 -15.24 -20.74
C ARG A 84 3.16 -13.83 -21.32
N PRO A 85 2.50 -13.52 -22.47
CA PRO A 85 2.44 -12.14 -22.97
C PRO A 85 1.87 -11.20 -21.93
N SER A 86 2.43 -10.01 -21.80
CA SER A 86 1.96 -9.01 -20.88
C SER A 86 1.83 -7.64 -21.53
N THR A 87 0.98 -6.77 -20.98
CA THR A 87 0.69 -5.45 -21.52
C THR A 87 0.15 -4.52 -20.43
N GLY A 88 0.10 -3.25 -20.74
CA GLY A 88 -0.36 -2.16 -19.87
C GLY A 88 0.79 -1.44 -19.18
N TYR A 89 0.63 -0.16 -18.93
CA TYR A 89 1.59 0.70 -18.25
C TYR A 89 1.05 1.17 -16.90
N THR A 90 -0.10 1.84 -16.88
CA THR A 90 -0.74 2.31 -15.64
C THR A 90 -1.60 1.23 -14.99
N VAL A 91 -2.25 0.40 -15.79
CA VAL A 91 -3.10 -0.71 -15.32
C VAL A 91 -2.71 -2.02 -16.03
N PRO A 92 -1.50 -2.55 -15.74
CA PRO A 92 -1.01 -3.76 -16.39
C PRO A 92 -1.93 -4.96 -16.14
N ASN A 93 -1.82 -5.99 -16.99
CA ASN A 93 -2.47 -7.25 -16.70
C ASN A 93 -1.81 -7.98 -15.51
N CYS A 94 -2.47 -8.98 -14.94
CA CYS A 94 -2.01 -9.67 -13.74
C CYS A 94 -0.60 -10.27 -13.87
N TYR A 95 -0.29 -10.85 -15.02
CA TYR A 95 1.06 -11.42 -15.26
C TYR A 95 2.15 -10.34 -15.24
N ALA A 96 1.88 -9.19 -15.88
CA ALA A 96 2.81 -8.06 -15.89
C ALA A 96 3.11 -7.54 -14.49
N MET A 97 2.12 -7.51 -13.60
CA MET A 97 2.31 -7.13 -12.19
C MET A 97 3.42 -7.99 -11.57
N GLY A 98 3.26 -9.31 -11.54
CA GLY A 98 4.23 -10.21 -10.93
C GLY A 98 5.62 -10.13 -11.55
N TYR A 99 5.71 -10.13 -12.88
CA TYR A 99 7.00 -10.07 -13.57
C TYR A 99 7.75 -8.77 -13.33
N ARG A 100 7.06 -7.64 -13.36
CA ARG A 100 7.68 -6.31 -13.21
C ARG A 100 8.14 -6.06 -11.78
N TYR A 101 7.35 -6.45 -10.77
CA TYR A 101 7.79 -6.41 -9.38
C TYR A 101 9.01 -7.29 -9.16
N ALA A 102 9.00 -8.54 -9.66
CA ALA A 102 10.13 -9.46 -9.53
C ALA A 102 11.41 -8.91 -10.19
N ARG A 103 11.32 -8.27 -11.36
CA ARG A 103 12.48 -7.62 -12.00
C ARG A 103 13.10 -6.53 -11.16
N MET A 104 12.31 -5.80 -10.37
CA MET A 104 12.79 -4.76 -9.48
C MET A 104 13.24 -5.28 -8.10
N GLY A 105 13.21 -6.60 -7.87
CA GLY A 105 13.60 -7.19 -6.60
C GLY A 105 12.49 -7.21 -5.54
N TYR A 106 11.23 -6.96 -5.91
CA TYR A 106 10.10 -7.07 -5.00
C TYR A 106 9.50 -8.48 -5.03
N THR A 107 9.14 -8.97 -3.84
CA THR A 107 8.61 -10.33 -3.65
C THR A 107 7.25 -10.36 -2.96
N THR A 108 6.75 -9.21 -2.50
CA THR A 108 5.48 -9.09 -1.79
C THR A 108 4.79 -7.78 -2.17
N ALA A 109 3.48 -7.83 -2.45
CA ALA A 109 2.66 -6.64 -2.70
C ALA A 109 1.23 -6.84 -2.19
N PHE A 110 0.64 -5.77 -1.64
CA PHE A 110 -0.71 -5.79 -1.08
C PHE A 110 -1.67 -4.92 -1.89
N GLU A 111 -2.84 -5.49 -2.24
CA GLU A 111 -3.98 -4.72 -2.77
C GLU A 111 -4.52 -3.80 -1.68
N ALA A 112 -4.54 -2.51 -1.96
CA ALA A 112 -4.75 -1.48 -0.95
C ALA A 112 -6.20 -1.29 -0.50
N ALA A 113 -7.21 -1.74 -1.29
CA ALA A 113 -8.60 -1.44 -0.97
C ALA A 113 -9.60 -2.35 -1.69
N THR A 114 -10.16 -3.31 -0.96
CA THR A 114 -11.12 -4.28 -1.50
C THR A 114 -12.42 -4.24 -0.71
N PRO A 115 -13.56 -3.87 -1.30
CA PRO A 115 -14.88 -4.09 -0.71
C PRO A 115 -15.13 -5.57 -0.49
N ILE A 116 -15.88 -5.94 0.57
CA ILE A 116 -16.15 -7.35 0.87
C ILE A 116 -16.90 -8.01 -0.29
N MET A 117 -17.89 -7.33 -0.85
CA MET A 117 -18.68 -7.83 -1.98
C MET A 117 -17.85 -8.11 -3.25
N GLU A 118 -16.74 -7.38 -3.46
CA GLU A 118 -15.88 -7.52 -4.63
C GLU A 118 -14.65 -8.43 -4.38
N ALA A 119 -14.53 -9.00 -3.18
CA ALA A 119 -13.33 -9.72 -2.76
C ALA A 119 -13.09 -10.99 -3.58
N ARG A 120 -14.14 -11.71 -4.03
CA ARG A 120 -13.97 -12.86 -4.92
C ARG A 120 -13.20 -12.49 -6.17
N HIS A 121 -13.65 -11.46 -6.88
CA HIS A 121 -12.99 -11.00 -8.10
C HIS A 121 -11.55 -10.54 -7.84
N THR A 122 -11.31 -9.85 -6.70
CA THR A 122 -9.96 -9.46 -6.30
C THR A 122 -9.07 -10.69 -6.14
N HIS A 123 -9.53 -11.75 -5.47
CA HIS A 123 -8.74 -12.98 -5.28
C HIS A 123 -8.52 -13.76 -6.57
N GLU A 124 -9.49 -13.78 -7.50
CA GLU A 124 -9.29 -14.35 -8.84
C GLU A 124 -8.11 -13.67 -9.55
N GLU A 125 -8.03 -12.34 -9.51
CA GLU A 125 -6.92 -11.61 -10.11
C GLU A 125 -5.61 -11.75 -9.31
N LEU A 126 -5.66 -11.75 -7.97
CA LEU A 126 -4.47 -11.98 -7.14
C LEU A 126 -3.85 -13.34 -7.42
N GLU A 127 -4.66 -14.39 -7.63
CA GLU A 127 -4.16 -15.72 -7.97
C GLU A 127 -3.46 -15.75 -9.32
N GLU A 128 -3.90 -14.94 -10.28
CA GLU A 128 -3.27 -14.80 -11.59
C GLU A 128 -1.95 -13.97 -11.56
N ILE A 129 -1.64 -13.27 -10.46
CA ILE A 129 -0.37 -12.56 -10.29
C ILE A 129 0.70 -13.56 -9.84
N PRO A 130 1.68 -13.91 -10.69
CA PRO A 130 2.70 -14.90 -10.36
C PRO A 130 3.77 -14.33 -9.42
N ILE A 131 4.52 -15.21 -8.77
CA ILE A 131 5.75 -14.94 -8.01
C ILE A 131 5.47 -14.27 -6.65
N LEU A 132 4.69 -13.19 -6.62
CA LEU A 132 4.50 -12.36 -5.43
C LEU A 132 3.71 -13.06 -4.32
N ASP A 133 4.13 -12.89 -3.09
CA ASP A 133 3.23 -13.03 -1.96
C ASP A 133 2.28 -11.83 -1.89
N LYS A 134 1.02 -12.05 -1.53
CA LYS A 134 -0.06 -11.08 -1.70
C LYS A 134 -0.99 -11.06 -0.50
N GLY A 135 -1.73 -9.98 -0.36
CA GLY A 135 -2.87 -9.83 0.54
C GLY A 135 -3.75 -8.69 0.08
N ALA A 136 -4.95 -8.58 0.62
CA ALA A 136 -5.88 -7.52 0.30
C ALA A 136 -6.37 -6.83 1.57
N LEU A 137 -6.34 -5.49 1.61
CA LEU A 137 -6.92 -4.72 2.71
C LEU A 137 -8.42 -4.52 2.46
N THR A 138 -9.23 -4.85 3.47
CA THR A 138 -10.69 -4.84 3.38
C THR A 138 -11.27 -3.51 3.81
N LEU A 139 -12.17 -2.95 3.01
CA LEU A 139 -12.84 -1.68 3.27
C LEU A 139 -13.93 -1.80 4.35
N PHE A 140 -13.93 -0.84 5.30
CA PHE A 140 -14.91 -0.76 6.38
C PHE A 140 -15.39 0.67 6.68
N GLY A 141 -14.93 1.69 5.95
CA GLY A 141 -15.14 3.11 6.29
C GLY A 141 -16.55 3.64 6.04
N ASN A 142 -17.34 2.98 5.19
CA ASN A 142 -18.67 3.42 4.77
C ASN A 142 -19.74 2.33 4.88
N ASN A 143 -19.42 1.19 5.50
CA ASN A 143 -20.37 0.10 5.70
C ASN A 143 -21.48 0.52 6.67
N TRP A 144 -22.73 0.28 6.28
CA TRP A 144 -23.89 0.59 7.13
C TRP A 144 -23.80 -0.06 8.51
N GLU A 145 -23.40 -1.35 8.56
CA GLU A 145 -23.22 -2.06 9.82
C GLU A 145 -22.20 -1.41 10.75
N VAL A 146 -21.10 -0.87 10.19
CA VAL A 146 -20.10 -0.12 10.98
C VAL A 146 -20.72 1.14 11.57
N MET A 147 -21.40 1.94 10.75
CA MET A 147 -21.99 3.20 11.20
C MET A 147 -23.10 2.99 12.24
N GLU A 148 -23.93 1.95 12.07
CA GLU A 148 -24.96 1.58 13.05
C GLU A 148 -24.36 1.11 14.37
N CYS A 149 -23.35 0.23 14.33
CA CYS A 149 -22.65 -0.20 15.54
C CYS A 149 -21.99 0.97 16.29
N VAL A 150 -21.40 1.92 15.55
CA VAL A 150 -20.79 3.12 16.13
C VAL A 150 -21.83 4.02 16.77
N ARG A 151 -22.95 4.31 16.08
CA ARG A 151 -24.09 5.08 16.59
C ARG A 151 -24.62 4.47 17.90
N ASP A 152 -24.83 3.16 17.90
CA ASP A 152 -25.42 2.43 19.00
C ASP A 152 -24.40 2.08 20.10
N LYS A 153 -23.12 2.43 19.90
CA LYS A 153 -21.97 2.15 20.78
C LYS A 153 -21.80 0.65 21.11
N ASP A 154 -22.19 -0.22 20.16
CA ASP A 154 -22.03 -1.67 20.27
C ASP A 154 -20.67 -2.11 19.68
N PHE A 155 -19.60 -1.84 20.42
CA PHE A 155 -18.24 -2.14 19.98
C PHE A 155 -17.92 -3.65 19.95
N GLY A 156 -18.67 -4.48 20.69
CA GLY A 156 -18.57 -5.93 20.61
C GLY A 156 -19.07 -6.44 19.25
N LYS A 157 -20.25 -5.98 18.83
CA LYS A 157 -20.81 -6.29 17.51
C LYS A 157 -19.96 -5.70 16.38
N LEU A 158 -19.39 -4.49 16.56
CA LEU A 158 -18.47 -3.90 15.60
C LEU A 158 -17.21 -4.76 15.38
N ALA A 159 -16.60 -5.25 16.46
CA ALA A 159 -15.45 -6.17 16.37
C ALA A 159 -15.85 -7.48 15.68
N ALA A 160 -17.04 -8.01 15.97
CA ALA A 160 -17.57 -9.19 15.29
C ALA A 160 -17.79 -8.95 13.79
N TYR A 161 -18.28 -7.77 13.40
CA TYR A 161 -18.44 -7.41 11.99
C TYR A 161 -17.10 -7.31 11.26
N VAL A 162 -16.09 -6.68 11.86
CA VAL A 162 -14.73 -6.62 11.28
C VAL A 162 -14.15 -8.04 11.13
N ALA A 163 -14.26 -8.89 12.16
CA ALA A 163 -13.78 -10.27 12.11
C ALA A 163 -14.51 -11.09 11.02
N TRP A 164 -15.84 -10.95 10.95
CA TRP A 164 -16.66 -11.59 9.93
C TRP A 164 -16.29 -11.11 8.52
N GLY A 165 -16.16 -9.80 8.32
CA GLY A 165 -15.82 -9.21 7.03
C GLY A 165 -14.44 -9.61 6.53
N LEU A 166 -13.43 -9.64 7.41
CA LEU A 166 -12.10 -10.15 7.06
C LEU A 166 -12.15 -11.62 6.65
N ARG A 167 -12.93 -12.45 7.36
CA ARG A 167 -13.12 -13.87 7.01
C ARG A 167 -13.87 -14.02 5.71
N ALA A 168 -14.96 -13.27 5.50
CA ALA A 168 -15.78 -13.32 4.29
C ALA A 168 -14.97 -12.86 3.04
N ALA A 169 -14.17 -11.81 3.18
CA ALA A 169 -13.32 -11.28 2.12
C ALA A 169 -12.00 -12.03 1.94
N ARG A 170 -11.62 -12.97 2.82
CA ARG A 170 -10.23 -13.45 2.92
C ARG A 170 -9.26 -12.26 2.97
N GLY A 171 -9.63 -11.22 3.72
CA GLY A 171 -8.91 -9.96 3.83
C GLY A 171 -7.83 -9.97 4.89
N TYR A 172 -6.89 -9.02 4.78
CA TYR A 172 -5.72 -8.97 5.65
C TYR A 172 -5.84 -7.97 6.80
N GLY A 173 -6.43 -6.81 6.55
CA GLY A 173 -6.50 -5.73 7.52
C GLY A 173 -7.61 -4.73 7.22
N VAL A 174 -7.83 -3.82 8.15
CA VAL A 174 -8.89 -2.81 8.07
C VAL A 174 -8.42 -1.63 7.22
N LYS A 175 -9.05 -1.41 6.08
CA LYS A 175 -8.92 -0.21 5.24
C LYS A 175 -10.09 0.72 5.48
N ILE A 176 -9.79 2.01 5.63
CA ILE A 176 -10.77 3.09 5.78
C ILE A 176 -10.50 4.09 4.67
N VAL A 177 -11.51 4.44 3.87
CA VAL A 177 -11.40 5.44 2.81
C VAL A 177 -12.51 6.46 2.98
N ASN A 178 -12.16 7.74 3.10
CA ASN A 178 -13.10 8.86 3.22
C ASN A 178 -14.31 8.48 4.10
N PRO A 179 -14.09 8.17 5.40
CA PRO A 179 -15.11 7.56 6.26
C PRO A 179 -16.38 8.42 6.31
N GLY A 180 -17.52 7.79 6.09
CA GLY A 180 -18.82 8.44 5.95
C GLY A 180 -19.01 9.26 4.66
N GLY A 181 -17.93 9.58 3.94
CA GLY A 181 -18.01 10.40 2.72
C GLY A 181 -18.51 9.62 1.50
N GLY A 182 -18.20 8.32 1.43
CA GLY A 182 -18.76 7.43 0.40
C GLY A 182 -20.28 7.32 0.52
N GLU A 183 -20.80 7.14 1.72
CA GLU A 183 -22.23 7.12 1.99
C GLU A 183 -22.89 8.48 1.70
N ALA A 184 -22.29 9.57 2.19
CA ALA A 184 -22.78 10.92 1.91
C ALA A 184 -22.88 11.22 0.41
N TRP A 185 -22.01 10.64 -0.40
CA TRP A 185 -22.02 10.77 -1.86
C TRP A 185 -23.30 10.21 -2.50
N GLY A 186 -23.81 9.09 -2.00
CA GLY A 186 -25.08 8.52 -2.43
C GLY A 186 -26.26 9.48 -2.26
N PHE A 187 -26.17 10.45 -1.34
CA PHE A 187 -27.15 11.52 -1.09
C PHE A 187 -26.75 12.87 -1.72
N GLY A 188 -25.81 12.90 -2.65
CA GLY A 188 -25.38 14.10 -3.35
C GLY A 188 -24.53 15.08 -2.52
N SER A 189 -23.93 14.61 -1.44
CA SER A 189 -23.07 15.42 -0.56
C SER A 189 -21.69 14.77 -0.34
N ASN A 190 -20.89 15.33 0.56
CA ASN A 190 -19.63 14.76 1.03
C ASN A 190 -19.32 15.30 2.42
N VAL A 191 -18.65 14.49 3.23
CA VAL A 191 -18.04 14.90 4.51
C VAL A 191 -16.66 15.46 4.23
N LYS A 192 -16.34 16.63 4.79
CA LYS A 192 -15.05 17.31 4.56
C LYS A 192 -14.19 17.31 5.82
N GLY A 193 -14.80 17.41 6.97
CA GLY A 193 -14.16 17.43 8.27
C GLY A 193 -14.50 16.20 9.10
N VAL A 194 -13.65 15.89 10.05
CA VAL A 194 -13.80 14.71 10.92
C VAL A 194 -15.04 14.75 11.81
N ASN A 195 -15.61 15.97 12.04
CA ASN A 195 -16.79 16.18 12.87
C ASN A 195 -18.06 16.47 12.07
N ASP A 196 -18.01 16.40 10.74
CA ASP A 196 -19.20 16.59 9.91
C ASP A 196 -20.15 15.39 10.09
N PRO A 197 -21.46 15.62 10.22
CA PRO A 197 -22.40 14.51 10.35
C PRO A 197 -22.54 13.72 9.03
N VAL A 198 -22.52 12.41 9.14
CA VAL A 198 -22.85 11.52 8.02
C VAL A 198 -24.37 11.50 7.85
N PRO A 199 -24.91 11.80 6.66
CA PRO A 199 -26.35 11.79 6.43
C PRO A 199 -26.99 10.45 6.84
N ASN A 200 -28.13 10.51 7.53
CA ASN A 200 -28.99 9.38 7.94
C ASN A 200 -28.44 8.44 9.02
N PHE A 201 -27.19 8.63 9.49
CA PHE A 201 -26.58 7.71 10.47
C PHE A 201 -26.33 8.31 11.85
N ASP A 202 -26.41 9.63 12.01
CA ASP A 202 -26.11 10.33 13.26
C ASP A 202 -24.71 9.98 13.84
N VAL A 203 -23.74 9.81 12.96
CA VAL A 203 -22.33 9.56 13.29
C VAL A 203 -21.43 10.53 12.53
N THR A 204 -20.19 10.64 12.97
CA THR A 204 -19.14 11.46 12.35
C THR A 204 -17.99 10.61 11.85
N PRO A 205 -17.15 11.06 10.89
CA PRO A 205 -15.90 10.40 10.53
C PRO A 205 -15.01 10.09 11.73
N ALA A 206 -14.91 10.99 12.71
CA ALA A 206 -14.15 10.79 13.94
C ALA A 206 -14.62 9.56 14.72
N GLU A 207 -15.94 9.40 14.89
CA GLU A 207 -16.52 8.25 15.59
C GLU A 207 -16.31 6.95 14.83
N ILE A 208 -16.43 6.96 13.49
CA ILE A 208 -16.14 5.79 12.63
C ILE A 208 -14.68 5.37 12.76
N ILE A 209 -13.74 6.30 12.63
CA ILE A 209 -12.29 6.04 12.73
C ILE A 209 -11.95 5.47 14.12
N MET A 210 -12.46 6.10 15.19
CA MET A 210 -12.20 5.67 16.56
C MET A 210 -12.80 4.28 16.85
N GLY A 211 -14.02 4.02 16.36
CA GLY A 211 -14.67 2.71 16.49
C GLY A 211 -13.89 1.60 15.79
N LEU A 212 -13.46 1.84 14.55
CA LEU A 212 -12.67 0.87 13.79
C LEU A 212 -11.26 0.69 14.37
N ALA A 213 -10.63 1.74 14.88
CA ALA A 213 -9.36 1.62 15.60
C ALA A 213 -9.53 0.75 16.87
N ALA A 214 -10.58 0.97 17.64
CA ALA A 214 -10.89 0.17 18.83
C ALA A 214 -11.16 -1.31 18.47
N ALA A 215 -11.91 -1.58 17.40
CA ALA A 215 -12.16 -2.93 16.92
C ALA A 215 -10.86 -3.62 16.47
N ASN A 216 -10.00 -2.89 15.72
CA ASN A 216 -8.68 -3.37 15.28
C ASN A 216 -7.78 -3.79 16.45
N GLU A 217 -7.76 -2.97 17.52
CA GLU A 217 -6.97 -3.26 18.73
C GLU A 217 -7.58 -4.38 19.58
N THR A 218 -8.92 -4.44 19.68
CA THR A 218 -9.64 -5.55 20.34
C THR A 218 -9.33 -6.89 19.68
N LEU A 219 -9.34 -6.91 18.35
CA LEU A 219 -9.03 -8.10 17.55
C LEU A 219 -7.52 -8.38 17.46
N ARG A 220 -6.67 -7.47 17.96
CA ARG A 220 -5.20 -7.60 17.89
C ARG A 220 -4.72 -7.91 16.47
N LEU A 221 -5.26 -7.22 15.46
CA LEU A 221 -4.91 -7.47 14.06
C LEU A 221 -3.42 -7.20 13.83
N PRO A 222 -2.75 -7.92 12.90
CA PRO A 222 -1.32 -7.74 12.63
C PRO A 222 -1.01 -6.34 12.10
N HIS A 223 -1.84 -5.83 11.20
CA HIS A 223 -1.74 -4.49 10.64
C HIS A 223 -2.58 -3.49 11.44
N SER A 224 -2.11 -2.25 11.54
CA SER A 224 -2.91 -1.12 12.07
C SER A 224 -4.06 -0.78 11.12
N ILE A 225 -5.02 0.05 11.55
CA ILE A 225 -5.96 0.61 10.58
C ILE A 225 -5.20 1.36 9.48
N HIS A 226 -5.59 1.17 8.23
CA HIS A 226 -4.97 1.78 7.06
C HIS A 226 -5.91 2.86 6.51
N LEU A 227 -5.58 4.13 6.71
CA LEU A 227 -6.51 5.25 6.60
C LEU A 227 -6.19 6.17 5.43
N HIS A 228 -7.17 6.36 4.53
CA HIS A 228 -7.27 7.44 3.56
C HIS A 228 -8.24 8.49 4.12
N PHE A 229 -7.76 9.71 4.34
CA PHE A 229 -8.48 10.78 5.02
C PHE A 229 -9.71 11.29 4.27
N ASN A 230 -10.60 11.96 5.00
CA ASN A 230 -11.58 12.85 4.38
C ASN A 230 -10.89 14.04 3.70
N ASN A 231 -11.54 14.68 2.74
CA ASN A 231 -11.06 15.89 2.05
C ASN A 231 -9.72 15.71 1.30
N THR A 232 -9.34 14.48 0.97
CA THR A 232 -8.10 14.16 0.24
C THR A 232 -8.03 14.90 -1.10
N GLY A 233 -6.83 15.33 -1.52
CA GLY A 233 -6.57 15.98 -2.81
C GLY A 233 -7.06 17.42 -2.93
N LYS A 234 -7.46 18.10 -1.86
CA LYS A 234 -8.00 19.46 -1.88
C LYS A 234 -7.02 20.47 -1.27
N PRO A 235 -7.03 21.74 -1.74
CA PRO A 235 -6.29 22.81 -1.07
C PRO A 235 -6.71 22.93 0.41
N GLY A 236 -5.74 23.11 1.31
CA GLY A 236 -5.97 23.28 2.75
C GLY A 236 -6.22 22.00 3.55
N ASN A 237 -6.20 20.83 2.91
CA ASN A 237 -6.57 19.56 3.55
C ASN A 237 -5.59 19.05 4.63
N TYR A 238 -4.39 19.62 4.74
CA TYR A 238 -3.44 19.25 5.78
C TYR A 238 -4.01 19.48 7.20
N THR A 239 -4.94 20.40 7.38
CA THR A 239 -5.62 20.63 8.66
C THR A 239 -6.51 19.47 9.04
N THR A 240 -7.31 18.94 8.09
CA THR A 240 -8.12 17.73 8.29
C THR A 240 -7.24 16.53 8.65
N ALA A 241 -6.07 16.40 7.99
CA ALA A 241 -5.11 15.35 8.30
C ALA A 241 -4.59 15.45 9.74
N LEU A 242 -4.19 16.64 10.18
CA LEU A 242 -3.70 16.87 11.56
C LEU A 242 -4.80 16.61 12.60
N GLU A 243 -6.02 17.09 12.36
CA GLU A 243 -7.18 16.84 13.24
C GLU A 243 -7.44 15.34 13.37
N THR A 244 -7.42 14.59 12.27
CA THR A 244 -7.61 13.14 12.27
C THR A 244 -6.50 12.41 13.03
N LEU A 245 -5.24 12.79 12.82
CA LEU A 245 -4.10 12.21 13.53
C LEU A 245 -4.20 12.45 15.04
N ASP A 246 -4.66 13.63 15.45
CA ASP A 246 -4.82 13.99 16.87
C ASP A 246 -5.88 13.14 17.59
N LEU A 247 -6.93 12.69 16.91
CA LEU A 247 -7.94 11.79 17.48
C LEU A 247 -7.34 10.47 18.01
N LEU A 248 -6.27 9.99 17.37
CA LEU A 248 -5.71 8.66 17.60
C LEU A 248 -4.56 8.64 18.63
N LYS A 249 -4.08 9.79 19.08
CA LYS A 249 -2.93 9.91 20.01
C LYS A 249 -3.07 9.16 21.33
N GLY A 250 -4.27 9.03 21.85
CA GLY A 250 -4.53 8.44 23.17
C GLY A 250 -4.70 6.92 23.16
N ILE A 251 -4.77 6.31 22.00
CA ILE A 251 -5.02 4.87 21.87
C ILE A 251 -3.72 4.11 22.09
N LYS A 252 -3.77 3.08 22.95
CA LYS A 252 -2.60 2.19 23.16
C LYS A 252 -2.65 1.01 22.20
N PRO A 253 -1.56 0.75 21.46
CA PRO A 253 -1.52 -0.39 20.56
C PRO A 253 -1.52 -1.72 21.33
N SER A 254 -2.26 -2.69 20.83
CA SER A 254 -2.34 -4.06 21.36
C SER A 254 -1.15 -4.93 20.94
N ARG A 255 -0.36 -4.48 19.98
CA ARG A 255 0.87 -5.10 19.46
C ARG A 255 1.99 -4.06 19.38
N MET A 256 3.22 -4.49 19.12
CA MET A 256 4.39 -3.62 18.91
C MET A 256 4.36 -2.95 17.53
N ARG A 257 3.33 -2.15 17.27
CA ARG A 257 3.12 -1.37 16.06
C ARG A 257 2.40 -0.05 16.38
N GLN A 258 2.31 0.83 15.41
CA GLN A 258 1.52 2.06 15.50
C GLN A 258 0.02 1.76 15.44
N ILE A 259 -0.81 2.73 15.86
CA ILE A 259 -2.28 2.61 15.83
C ILE A 259 -2.83 2.74 14.42
N VAL A 260 -2.20 3.61 13.63
CA VAL A 260 -2.67 3.94 12.27
C VAL A 260 -1.51 4.00 11.29
N HIS A 261 -1.75 3.50 10.10
CA HIS A 261 -0.96 3.74 8.92
C HIS A 261 -1.75 4.65 7.96
N ILE A 262 -1.15 5.78 7.60
CA ILE A 262 -1.77 6.75 6.69
C ILE A 262 -1.40 6.43 5.26
N ALA A 263 -2.42 6.20 4.46
CA ALA A 263 -2.30 5.99 3.03
C ALA A 263 -1.86 7.26 2.29
N HIS A 264 -0.94 7.12 1.33
CA HIS A 264 -0.55 8.16 0.36
C HIS A 264 -0.60 9.60 0.92
N MET A 265 0.11 9.81 2.03
CA MET A 265 0.05 11.03 2.84
C MET A 265 0.22 12.33 2.04
N GLN A 266 0.95 12.29 0.92
CA GLN A 266 1.14 13.48 0.10
C GLN A 266 -0.18 14.08 -0.39
N PHE A 267 -1.21 13.27 -0.71
CA PHE A 267 -2.51 13.76 -1.18
C PHE A 267 -3.32 14.46 -0.07
N SER A 268 -2.85 14.41 1.17
CA SER A 268 -3.43 15.09 2.34
C SER A 268 -2.45 16.08 2.99
N SER A 269 -1.42 16.53 2.25
CA SER A 269 -0.37 17.45 2.72
C SER A 269 -0.40 18.79 2.00
N TYR A 270 -1.58 19.27 1.59
CA TYR A 270 -1.71 20.48 0.81
C TYR A 270 -2.24 21.67 1.61
N GLY A 271 -1.64 22.84 1.41
CA GLY A 271 -2.06 24.13 1.90
C GLY A 271 -2.76 24.98 0.83
N GLY A 272 -2.99 26.22 1.17
CA GLY A 272 -3.77 27.16 0.36
C GLY A 272 -5.27 27.11 0.67
N THR A 273 -6.01 28.11 0.19
CA THR A 273 -7.46 28.23 0.31
C THR A 273 -8.18 27.86 -0.99
N SER A 274 -7.40 27.75 -2.07
CA SER A 274 -7.88 27.49 -3.44
C SER A 274 -6.75 26.93 -4.29
N TRP A 275 -7.06 26.51 -5.51
CA TRP A 275 -6.06 26.09 -6.50
C TRP A 275 -5.10 27.21 -6.93
N ARG A 276 -5.41 28.49 -6.66
CA ARG A 276 -4.56 29.65 -7.02
C ARG A 276 -3.41 29.83 -6.04
N ASP A 277 -3.63 29.51 -4.78
CA ASP A 277 -2.65 29.62 -3.70
C ASP A 277 -2.21 28.25 -3.17
N PHE A 278 -2.43 27.20 -3.98
CA PHE A 278 -2.06 25.81 -3.69
C PHE A 278 -0.56 25.70 -3.41
N GLU A 279 -0.21 25.06 -2.30
CA GLU A 279 1.17 24.90 -1.84
C GLU A 279 1.35 23.59 -1.07
N SER A 280 2.59 23.14 -0.88
CA SER A 280 2.92 22.02 -0.01
C SER A 280 2.89 22.43 1.47
N LYS A 281 2.27 21.60 2.30
CA LYS A 281 2.39 21.60 3.77
C LYS A 281 3.04 20.32 4.28
N ALA A 282 3.70 19.59 3.41
CA ALA A 282 4.47 18.40 3.79
C ALA A 282 5.49 18.66 4.93
N PRO A 283 6.18 19.81 5.01
CA PRO A 283 7.05 20.10 6.16
C PRO A 283 6.30 20.14 7.49
N VAL A 284 5.06 20.64 7.52
CA VAL A 284 4.23 20.66 8.74
C VAL A 284 3.84 19.25 9.15
N ILE A 285 3.47 18.42 8.17
CA ILE A 285 3.13 17.02 8.41
C ILE A 285 4.35 16.21 8.85
N ALA A 286 5.50 16.37 8.20
CA ALA A 286 6.73 15.69 8.59
C ALA A 286 7.15 16.05 10.03
N ASP A 287 7.05 17.31 10.41
CA ASP A 287 7.29 17.77 11.77
C ASP A 287 6.33 17.11 12.78
N TYR A 288 5.05 16.93 12.41
CA TYR A 288 4.10 16.20 13.24
C TYR A 288 4.55 14.74 13.46
N PHE A 289 4.96 14.02 12.40
CA PHE A 289 5.46 12.64 12.49
C PHE A 289 6.76 12.55 13.29
N ASN A 290 7.63 13.56 13.20
CA ASN A 290 8.87 13.63 13.97
C ASN A 290 8.62 13.76 15.49
N ARG A 291 7.51 14.38 15.88
CA ARG A 291 7.14 14.58 17.31
C ARG A 291 6.22 13.49 17.87
N ASN A 292 5.61 12.66 17.04
CA ASN A 292 4.59 11.69 17.45
C ASN A 292 4.90 10.28 16.93
N ASN A 293 4.60 9.25 17.75
CA ASN A 293 4.96 7.86 17.45
C ASN A 293 3.76 6.93 17.23
N HIS A 294 2.52 7.45 17.20
CA HIS A 294 1.31 6.61 17.09
C HIS A 294 0.92 6.30 15.65
N ALA A 295 1.55 6.91 14.66
CA ALA A 295 1.23 6.78 13.26
C ALA A 295 2.47 6.50 12.39
N THR A 296 2.24 5.82 11.27
CA THR A 296 3.14 5.69 10.11
C THR A 296 2.44 6.15 8.85
N MET A 297 3.15 6.35 7.76
CA MET A 297 2.58 6.75 6.48
C MET A 297 3.26 6.07 5.30
N ASP A 298 2.55 5.90 4.20
CA ASP A 298 3.17 5.78 2.89
C ASP A 298 3.06 7.10 2.12
N VAL A 299 4.00 7.31 1.21
CA VAL A 299 4.12 8.61 0.53
C VAL A 299 3.06 8.78 -0.54
N GLY A 300 2.85 7.78 -1.40
CA GLY A 300 2.01 7.92 -2.61
C GLY A 300 2.63 8.85 -3.65
N GLN A 301 3.95 8.75 -3.89
CA GLN A 301 4.73 9.70 -4.71
C GLN A 301 4.17 9.93 -6.10
N VAL A 302 3.87 11.19 -6.43
CA VAL A 302 3.52 11.62 -7.78
C VAL A 302 4.79 11.76 -8.64
N LEU A 303 4.74 11.17 -9.84
CA LEU A 303 5.71 11.41 -10.92
C LEU A 303 4.99 11.88 -12.18
N PHE A 304 5.70 12.62 -13.03
CA PHE A 304 5.14 13.13 -14.28
C PHE A 304 4.94 12.01 -15.30
N GLY A 305 3.82 12.02 -15.98
CA GLY A 305 3.43 11.04 -16.98
C GLY A 305 2.03 10.50 -16.79
N ALA A 306 1.73 9.41 -17.50
CA ALA A 306 0.44 8.75 -17.43
C ALA A 306 0.24 8.03 -16.07
N ALA A 307 -0.96 8.17 -15.55
CA ALA A 307 -1.47 7.53 -14.34
C ALA A 307 -2.93 7.11 -14.57
N THR A 308 -3.50 6.42 -13.61
CA THR A 308 -4.96 6.18 -13.56
C THR A 308 -5.36 6.32 -12.11
N THR A 309 -6.13 7.36 -11.79
CA THR A 309 -6.61 7.49 -10.41
C THR A 309 -7.78 6.54 -10.19
N MET A 310 -7.76 5.82 -9.08
CA MET A 310 -8.77 4.87 -8.68
C MET A 310 -8.84 4.75 -7.17
N THR A 311 -9.99 5.02 -6.61
CA THR A 311 -10.16 4.96 -5.15
C THR A 311 -11.62 4.67 -4.78
N ALA A 312 -11.82 4.19 -3.56
CA ALA A 312 -13.14 4.10 -2.94
C ALA A 312 -13.69 5.48 -2.49
N ASP A 313 -13.04 6.58 -2.86
CA ASP A 313 -13.49 7.96 -2.65
C ASP A 313 -14.12 8.52 -3.94
N ALA A 314 -15.39 8.19 -4.20
CA ALA A 314 -16.09 8.69 -5.38
C ALA A 314 -16.15 10.23 -5.47
N PRO A 315 -16.36 11.00 -4.37
CA PRO A 315 -16.26 12.46 -4.39
C PRO A 315 -14.93 13.00 -4.87
N LEU A 316 -13.81 12.36 -4.51
CA LEU A 316 -12.48 12.73 -4.99
C LEU A 316 -12.38 12.53 -6.51
N GLU A 317 -12.75 11.34 -6.99
CA GLU A 317 -12.67 11.00 -8.42
C GLU A 317 -13.63 11.84 -9.28
N TYR A 318 -14.82 12.15 -8.79
CA TYR A 318 -15.70 13.12 -9.44
C TYR A 318 -15.04 14.50 -9.54
N GLY A 319 -14.38 14.96 -8.47
CA GLY A 319 -13.61 16.20 -8.47
C GLY A 319 -12.50 16.20 -9.53
N ASN A 320 -11.75 15.11 -9.62
CA ASN A 320 -10.68 14.92 -10.60
C ASN A 320 -11.23 14.97 -12.04
N ALA A 321 -12.30 14.24 -12.32
CA ALA A 321 -12.97 14.22 -13.63
C ALA A 321 -13.47 15.62 -14.03
N ARG A 322 -14.05 16.38 -13.09
CA ARG A 322 -14.52 17.74 -13.32
C ARG A 322 -13.40 18.74 -13.61
N LEU A 323 -12.27 18.61 -12.92
CA LEU A 323 -11.11 19.48 -13.13
C LEU A 323 -10.44 19.30 -14.49
N THR A 324 -10.38 18.07 -14.97
CA THR A 324 -9.66 17.71 -16.19
C THR A 324 -10.56 17.50 -17.40
N HIS A 325 -11.88 17.51 -17.21
CA HIS A 325 -12.87 17.09 -18.22
C HIS A 325 -12.60 15.68 -18.78
N ALA A 326 -11.92 14.84 -18.00
CA ALA A 326 -11.68 13.45 -18.33
C ALA A 326 -12.95 12.62 -18.20
N LYS A 327 -13.00 11.52 -18.93
CA LYS A 327 -14.01 10.50 -18.68
C LYS A 327 -13.75 9.84 -17.34
N TRP A 328 -14.80 9.37 -16.69
CA TRP A 328 -14.69 8.68 -15.42
C TRP A 328 -15.75 7.58 -15.28
N SER A 329 -15.48 6.65 -14.39
CA SER A 329 -16.46 5.68 -13.93
C SER A 329 -16.70 5.89 -12.45
N ASN A 330 -17.96 5.74 -12.06
CA ASN A 330 -18.40 5.75 -10.68
C ASN A 330 -19.30 4.55 -10.46
N HIS A 331 -19.20 3.91 -9.31
CA HIS A 331 -20.16 2.92 -8.87
C HIS A 331 -20.31 2.95 -7.36
N ASP A 332 -21.46 2.55 -6.92
CA ASP A 332 -21.84 2.34 -5.54
C ASP A 332 -21.84 0.84 -5.26
N ILE A 333 -21.38 0.46 -4.08
CA ILE A 333 -21.32 -0.93 -3.65
C ILE A 333 -22.27 -1.07 -2.47
N GLU A 334 -23.31 -1.81 -2.67
CA GLU A 334 -24.43 -2.00 -1.74
C GLU A 334 -24.01 -2.01 -0.27
N LEU A 335 -24.44 -1.00 0.50
CA LEU A 335 -24.22 -0.87 1.94
C LEU A 335 -22.74 -0.87 2.40
N GLU A 336 -21.77 -0.80 1.47
CA GLU A 336 -20.37 -0.97 1.79
C GLU A 336 -19.48 0.21 1.44
N GLU A 337 -19.53 0.73 0.21
CA GLU A 337 -18.55 1.70 -0.25
C GLU A 337 -18.97 2.39 -1.54
N SER A 338 -18.36 3.52 -1.86
CA SER A 338 -18.39 4.13 -3.18
C SER A 338 -17.04 3.94 -3.90
N SER A 339 -17.01 4.13 -5.21
CA SER A 339 -15.78 3.98 -5.98
C SER A 339 -15.78 4.84 -7.24
N GLY A 340 -14.58 5.26 -7.67
CA GLY A 340 -14.38 6.00 -8.92
C GLY A 340 -13.05 5.66 -9.57
N VAL A 341 -13.00 5.83 -10.90
CA VAL A 341 -11.80 5.65 -11.71
C VAL A 341 -11.72 6.74 -12.77
N VAL A 342 -10.56 7.40 -12.89
CA VAL A 342 -10.29 8.47 -13.85
C VAL A 342 -8.93 8.24 -14.53
N PRO A 343 -8.84 8.09 -15.85
CA PRO A 343 -7.56 8.19 -16.56
C PRO A 343 -6.91 9.55 -16.30
N TRP A 344 -5.65 9.55 -15.91
CA TRP A 344 -4.97 10.74 -15.42
C TRP A 344 -3.61 10.94 -16.09
N ILE A 345 -3.15 12.20 -16.16
CA ILE A 345 -1.81 12.53 -16.60
C ILE A 345 -1.28 13.66 -15.71
N TYR A 346 -0.13 13.44 -15.10
CA TYR A 346 0.61 14.50 -14.40
C TYR A 346 1.53 15.21 -15.38
N PHE A 347 1.32 16.51 -15.55
CA PHE A 347 2.08 17.34 -16.49
C PHE A 347 3.14 18.17 -15.77
N LYS A 348 4.39 18.07 -16.23
CA LYS A 348 5.45 19.00 -15.86
C LYS A 348 5.09 20.41 -16.33
N LYS A 349 5.38 21.44 -15.51
CA LYS A 349 4.95 22.84 -15.69
C LYS A 349 3.45 23.11 -15.43
N ASN A 350 2.71 22.14 -14.93
CA ASN A 350 1.45 22.39 -14.26
C ASN A 350 1.74 22.61 -12.78
N LEU A 351 1.54 23.83 -12.28
CA LEU A 351 1.92 24.20 -10.91
C LEU A 351 1.35 23.26 -9.84
N VAL A 352 0.12 22.81 -10.00
CA VAL A 352 -0.51 21.87 -9.06
C VAL A 352 0.25 20.53 -9.05
N ASN A 353 0.55 19.97 -10.24
CA ASN A 353 1.27 18.70 -10.34
C ASN A 353 2.73 18.83 -9.86
N ASP A 354 3.36 19.98 -10.09
CA ASP A 354 4.73 20.25 -9.64
C ASP A 354 4.79 20.34 -8.10
N VAL A 355 3.80 20.97 -7.46
CA VAL A 355 3.67 20.98 -5.99
C VAL A 355 3.37 19.59 -5.45
N GLN A 356 2.54 18.81 -6.13
CA GLN A 356 2.26 17.42 -5.75
C GLN A 356 3.52 16.55 -5.79
N TRP A 357 4.32 16.68 -6.85
CA TRP A 357 5.62 16.02 -6.96
C TRP A 357 6.55 16.39 -5.80
N ALA A 358 6.64 17.66 -5.45
CA ALA A 358 7.48 18.14 -4.37
C ALA A 358 7.02 17.63 -3.00
N ALA A 359 5.71 17.66 -2.72
CA ALA A 359 5.15 17.31 -1.41
C ALA A 359 5.48 15.87 -0.99
N GLY A 360 5.46 14.91 -1.91
CA GLY A 360 5.83 13.53 -1.61
C GLY A 360 7.30 13.38 -1.22
N LEU A 361 8.20 14.01 -1.98
CA LEU A 361 9.63 14.00 -1.67
C LEU A 361 9.93 14.70 -0.34
N GLU A 362 9.26 15.83 -0.05
CA GLU A 362 9.38 16.53 1.23
C GLU A 362 9.00 15.65 2.41
N LEU A 363 7.88 14.92 2.33
CA LEU A 363 7.47 13.98 3.38
C LEU A 363 8.55 12.93 3.65
N ALA A 364 9.07 12.30 2.60
CA ALA A 364 10.07 11.26 2.71
C ALA A 364 11.40 11.79 3.28
N LEU A 365 11.83 12.98 2.82
CA LEU A 365 13.13 13.55 3.17
C LEU A 365 13.12 14.31 4.51
N LEU A 366 11.99 14.89 4.93
CA LEU A 366 11.89 15.67 6.17
C LEU A 366 11.43 14.85 7.38
N THR A 367 10.91 13.65 7.18
CA THR A 367 10.64 12.72 8.28
C THR A 367 11.94 12.07 8.69
N ALA A 368 12.36 12.32 9.94
CA ALA A 368 13.69 11.92 10.44
C ALA A 368 13.84 10.40 10.59
N ASP A 369 12.76 9.72 11.00
CA ASP A 369 12.76 8.28 11.23
C ASP A 369 12.21 7.53 9.99
N PRO A 370 13.06 6.86 9.21
CA PRO A 370 12.65 6.15 7.99
C PRO A 370 11.69 4.98 8.26
N TRP A 371 11.62 4.47 9.49
CA TRP A 371 10.65 3.45 9.89
C TRP A 371 9.20 3.94 9.92
N LYS A 372 8.98 5.25 9.87
CA LYS A 372 7.65 5.85 9.86
C LYS A 372 7.13 6.15 8.45
N VAL A 373 7.97 6.03 7.42
CA VAL A 373 7.64 6.43 6.05
C VAL A 373 7.91 5.29 5.09
N LEU A 374 6.89 4.84 4.37
CA LEU A 374 7.04 3.86 3.30
C LEU A 374 7.12 4.57 1.94
N MET A 375 8.02 4.10 1.09
CA MET A 375 8.11 4.56 -0.29
C MET A 375 7.10 3.79 -1.14
N THR A 376 6.03 4.46 -1.55
CA THR A 376 5.04 3.98 -2.52
C THR A 376 4.73 5.06 -3.55
N THR A 377 4.04 4.70 -4.62
CA THR A 377 3.42 5.65 -5.56
C THR A 377 1.90 5.55 -5.50
N ASP A 378 1.35 4.76 -4.56
CA ASP A 378 -0.07 4.45 -4.54
C ASP A 378 -0.51 3.98 -5.96
N HIS A 379 0.24 3.00 -6.50
CA HIS A 379 0.03 2.54 -7.88
C HIS A 379 -1.43 2.26 -8.16
N PRO A 380 -2.01 2.80 -9.24
CA PRO A 380 -1.41 3.70 -10.24
C PRO A 380 -1.74 5.19 -10.03
N ASN A 381 -2.17 5.60 -8.82
CA ASN A 381 -2.71 6.94 -8.53
C ASN A 381 -1.65 8.04 -8.67
N GLY A 382 -0.51 7.94 -8.00
CA GLY A 382 0.59 8.89 -8.10
C GLY A 382 1.52 8.60 -9.27
N SER A 383 1.73 7.31 -9.55
CA SER A 383 2.53 6.81 -10.68
C SER A 383 2.44 5.28 -10.75
N PRO A 384 2.68 4.66 -11.92
CA PRO A 384 2.93 3.22 -11.99
C PRO A 384 4.11 2.78 -11.13
N PHE A 385 3.98 1.64 -10.43
CA PHE A 385 5.01 1.10 -9.52
C PHE A 385 6.36 0.83 -10.23
N ILE A 386 6.36 0.59 -11.53
CA ILE A 386 7.60 0.40 -12.31
C ILE A 386 8.52 1.64 -12.26
N ASN A 387 8.03 2.77 -11.76
CA ASN A 387 8.77 3.99 -11.54
C ASN A 387 9.39 4.09 -10.13
N TYR A 388 9.31 3.07 -9.28
CA TYR A 388 9.98 3.05 -7.97
C TYR A 388 11.49 3.33 -8.05
N PRO A 389 12.24 2.83 -9.05
CA PRO A 389 13.65 3.19 -9.23
C PRO A 389 13.88 4.67 -9.46
N GLU A 390 12.96 5.38 -10.10
CA GLU A 390 13.02 6.84 -10.26
C GLU A 390 12.80 7.56 -8.94
N VAL A 391 11.83 7.11 -8.14
CA VAL A 391 11.57 7.68 -6.80
C VAL A 391 12.80 7.50 -5.91
N ILE A 392 13.40 6.30 -5.90
CA ILE A 392 14.62 6.03 -5.12
C ILE A 392 15.76 6.94 -5.57
N ALA A 393 15.98 7.09 -6.87
CA ALA A 393 17.02 7.98 -7.39
C ALA A 393 16.79 9.45 -6.98
N LEU A 394 15.53 9.93 -6.93
CA LEU A 394 15.19 11.26 -6.43
C LEU A 394 15.44 11.40 -4.93
N LEU A 395 15.19 10.37 -4.13
CA LEU A 395 15.44 10.39 -2.69
C LEU A 395 16.94 10.36 -2.35
N MET A 396 17.75 9.69 -3.17
CA MET A 396 19.21 9.53 -2.97
C MET A 396 20.05 10.62 -3.64
N SER A 397 19.47 11.50 -4.47
CA SER A 397 20.22 12.50 -5.24
C SER A 397 19.57 13.87 -5.23
N LYS A 398 20.19 14.82 -4.55
CA LYS A 398 19.77 16.22 -4.58
C LYS A 398 19.96 16.83 -5.97
N SER A 399 21.08 16.52 -6.64
CA SER A 399 21.36 17.03 -7.98
C SER A 399 20.26 16.65 -8.97
N LYS A 400 19.76 15.40 -8.89
CA LYS A 400 18.62 14.95 -9.69
C LYS A 400 17.34 15.69 -9.35
N ARG A 401 17.05 15.93 -8.06
CA ARG A 401 15.88 16.75 -7.66
C ARG A 401 15.97 18.17 -8.22
N ASP A 402 17.16 18.78 -8.17
CA ASP A 402 17.39 20.13 -8.68
C ASP A 402 17.20 20.21 -10.21
N GLU A 403 17.70 19.22 -10.95
CA GLU A 403 17.47 19.10 -12.39
C GLU A 403 15.97 18.98 -12.73
N GLU A 404 15.24 18.13 -12.00
CA GLU A 404 13.81 17.97 -12.19
C GLU A 404 13.03 19.23 -11.83
N LEU A 405 13.37 19.90 -10.73
CA LEU A 405 12.74 21.14 -10.29
C LEU A 405 12.98 22.29 -11.29
N ALA A 406 14.18 22.39 -11.85
CA ALA A 406 14.50 23.39 -12.86
C ALA A 406 13.69 23.24 -14.15
N ALA A 407 13.20 22.05 -14.44
CA ALA A 407 12.35 21.77 -15.59
C ALA A 407 10.85 22.03 -15.36
N GLN A 408 10.46 22.39 -14.14
CA GLN A 408 9.07 22.59 -13.70
C GLN A 408 8.62 24.06 -13.87
N HIS A 409 7.43 24.36 -13.38
CA HIS A 409 6.92 25.73 -13.32
C HIS A 409 7.74 26.55 -12.31
N GLU A 410 8.11 27.78 -12.67
CA GLU A 410 8.98 28.66 -11.86
C GLU A 410 8.48 28.92 -10.42
N MET A 411 7.18 28.80 -10.20
CA MET A 411 6.55 28.95 -8.88
C MET A 411 6.63 27.68 -8.02
N ALA A 412 7.00 26.52 -8.55
CA ALA A 412 7.04 25.28 -7.80
C ALA A 412 7.98 25.37 -6.59
N ALA A 413 9.19 25.92 -6.78
CA ALA A 413 10.16 26.17 -5.73
C ALA A 413 9.70 27.18 -4.66
N LYS A 414 8.71 28.04 -4.98
CA LYS A 414 8.13 29.02 -4.02
C LYS A 414 6.92 28.45 -3.28
N ARG A 415 6.30 27.41 -3.82
CA ARG A 415 5.11 26.74 -3.29
C ARG A 415 5.43 25.43 -2.57
N SER A 416 6.71 25.11 -2.44
CA SER A 416 7.26 23.97 -1.73
C SER A 416 8.58 24.36 -1.08
N SER A 417 9.11 23.49 -0.21
CA SER A 417 10.43 23.66 0.42
C SER A 417 11.52 22.79 -0.24
N ILE A 418 11.16 21.98 -1.24
CA ILE A 418 12.03 20.95 -1.82
C ILE A 418 13.38 21.48 -2.32
N ALA A 419 13.42 22.70 -2.84
CA ALA A 419 14.66 23.35 -3.29
C ALA A 419 15.70 23.53 -2.16
N ASN A 420 15.25 23.61 -0.92
CA ASN A 420 16.09 23.81 0.27
C ASN A 420 16.35 22.52 1.06
N VAL A 421 15.87 21.37 0.57
CA VAL A 421 16.06 20.08 1.24
C VAL A 421 17.36 19.45 0.75
N GLU A 422 18.41 19.56 1.57
CA GLU A 422 19.74 19.04 1.27
C GLU A 422 19.88 17.53 1.54
N ARG A 423 19.00 16.94 2.36
CA ARG A 423 19.08 15.52 2.75
C ARG A 423 18.99 14.62 1.53
N GLU A 424 19.87 13.64 1.50
CA GLU A 424 19.87 12.49 0.60
C GLU A 424 19.76 11.22 1.46
N LEU A 425 18.96 10.26 1.03
CA LEU A 425 18.84 9.00 1.76
C LEU A 425 19.97 8.04 1.35
N ASP A 426 20.43 7.24 2.29
CA ASP A 426 21.39 6.18 2.05
C ASP A 426 20.73 4.82 1.75
N TRP A 427 21.54 3.80 1.48
CA TRP A 427 21.05 2.44 1.18
C TRP A 427 20.31 1.81 2.35
N SER A 428 20.68 2.13 3.60
CA SER A 428 20.00 1.64 4.79
C SER A 428 18.58 2.21 4.90
N GLU A 429 18.44 3.51 4.68
CA GLU A 429 17.14 4.18 4.69
C GLU A 429 16.25 3.67 3.56
N ILE A 430 16.80 3.44 2.37
CA ILE A 430 16.07 2.83 1.24
C ILE A 430 15.65 1.40 1.59
N ALA A 431 16.53 0.59 2.21
CA ALA A 431 16.16 -0.76 2.64
C ALA A 431 15.07 -0.74 3.72
N ILE A 432 15.10 0.22 4.65
CA ILE A 432 14.02 0.41 5.62
C ILE A 432 12.71 0.73 4.91
N MET A 433 12.67 1.78 4.10
CA MET A 433 11.42 2.32 3.53
C MET A 433 10.75 1.40 2.49
N THR A 434 11.50 0.47 1.90
CA THR A 434 11.03 -0.40 0.80
C THR A 434 10.97 -1.88 1.15
N ARG A 435 11.47 -2.31 2.31
CA ARG A 435 11.54 -3.72 2.74
C ARG A 435 11.14 -3.90 4.21
N ALA A 436 11.98 -3.41 5.13
CA ALA A 436 11.84 -3.70 6.54
C ALA A 436 10.61 -3.01 7.18
N ALA A 437 10.41 -1.71 6.94
CA ALA A 437 9.27 -0.98 7.48
C ALA A 437 7.92 -1.44 6.92
N PRO A 438 7.74 -1.65 5.60
CA PRO A 438 6.50 -2.22 5.07
C PRO A 438 6.15 -3.58 5.66
N ALA A 439 7.12 -4.49 5.76
CA ALA A 439 6.90 -5.81 6.36
C ALA A 439 6.50 -5.69 7.84
N ARG A 440 7.20 -4.85 8.61
CA ARG A 440 6.92 -4.59 10.03
C ARG A 440 5.53 -4.00 10.24
N ILE A 441 5.13 -3.02 9.43
CA ILE A 441 3.82 -2.35 9.53
C ILE A 441 2.69 -3.31 9.19
N LEU A 442 2.89 -4.18 8.21
CA LEU A 442 1.95 -5.24 7.88
C LEU A 442 1.94 -6.37 8.94
N GLY A 443 2.93 -6.44 9.82
CA GLY A 443 3.05 -7.55 10.78
C GLY A 443 3.48 -8.87 10.15
N LEU A 444 4.26 -8.81 9.06
CA LEU A 444 4.83 -9.96 8.35
C LEU A 444 6.17 -10.32 8.96
N GLU A 445 6.17 -11.18 9.97
CA GLU A 445 7.37 -11.53 10.76
C GLU A 445 8.47 -12.22 9.95
N ASP A 446 8.11 -12.95 8.88
CA ASP A 446 9.04 -13.70 8.03
C ASP A 446 9.54 -12.88 6.81
N LYS A 447 9.20 -11.59 6.69
CA LYS A 447 9.46 -10.74 5.52
C LYS A 447 10.27 -9.49 5.85
N GLY A 448 10.89 -8.90 4.83
CA GLY A 448 11.60 -7.63 4.94
C GLY A 448 12.90 -7.69 5.72
N HIS A 449 13.41 -8.91 5.98
CA HIS A 449 14.71 -9.15 6.62
C HIS A 449 15.34 -10.47 6.15
N LEU A 450 16.63 -10.65 6.45
CA LEU A 450 17.47 -11.79 6.06
C LEU A 450 17.97 -12.60 7.27
N GLY A 451 17.39 -12.41 8.44
CA GLY A 451 17.72 -13.20 9.63
C GLY A 451 17.31 -14.66 9.48
N ALA A 452 17.99 -15.55 10.24
CA ALA A 452 17.68 -16.99 10.23
C ALA A 452 16.20 -17.24 10.53
N GLY A 453 15.55 -18.08 9.71
CA GLY A 453 14.12 -18.39 9.78
C GLY A 453 13.23 -17.50 8.90
N ALA A 454 13.72 -16.37 8.37
CA ALA A 454 12.98 -15.58 7.39
C ALA A 454 12.72 -16.36 6.09
N ASP A 455 11.70 -15.97 5.34
CA ASP A 455 11.52 -16.45 3.96
C ASP A 455 12.78 -16.07 3.14
N ALA A 456 13.29 -17.00 2.34
CA ALA A 456 14.46 -16.77 1.48
C ALA A 456 14.09 -15.90 0.27
N ASP A 457 13.70 -14.65 0.57
CA ASP A 457 13.33 -13.60 -0.39
C ASP A 457 14.46 -12.57 -0.43
N VAL A 458 15.28 -12.59 -1.50
CA VAL A 458 16.49 -11.77 -1.60
C VAL A 458 16.53 -11.05 -2.95
N SER A 459 16.99 -9.81 -2.94
CA SER A 459 17.30 -9.03 -4.13
C SER A 459 18.79 -8.68 -4.19
N ILE A 460 19.43 -8.93 -5.33
CA ILE A 460 20.84 -8.59 -5.61
C ILE A 460 20.84 -7.62 -6.77
N TYR A 461 21.51 -6.47 -6.62
CA TYR A 461 21.63 -5.46 -7.65
C TYR A 461 23.07 -5.32 -8.12
N ASP A 462 23.26 -5.09 -9.42
CA ASP A 462 24.57 -4.87 -10.04
C ASP A 462 25.10 -3.46 -9.72
N LEU A 463 25.19 -3.18 -8.43
CA LEU A 463 25.65 -1.94 -7.83
C LEU A 463 26.67 -2.27 -6.75
N LYS A 464 27.74 -1.51 -6.69
CA LYS A 464 28.76 -1.61 -5.66
C LYS A 464 28.65 -0.38 -4.74
N PRO A 465 28.00 -0.50 -3.59
CA PRO A 465 27.71 0.63 -2.71
C PRO A 465 28.93 1.43 -2.29
N GLU A 466 30.06 0.77 -2.10
CA GLU A 466 31.34 1.38 -1.68
C GLU A 466 32.02 2.20 -2.78
N GLU A 467 31.75 1.91 -4.06
CA GLU A 467 32.36 2.57 -5.21
C GLU A 467 31.44 3.66 -5.81
N LEU A 468 30.19 3.77 -5.37
CA LEU A 468 29.14 4.55 -5.99
C LEU A 468 28.85 5.87 -5.27
N ASP A 469 28.92 6.98 -5.96
CA ASP A 469 28.38 8.27 -5.52
C ASP A 469 26.92 8.39 -5.99
N THR A 470 25.97 7.98 -5.14
CA THR A 470 24.54 7.92 -5.49
C THR A 470 23.98 9.27 -5.92
N SER A 471 24.54 10.38 -5.42
CA SER A 471 24.14 11.73 -5.80
C SER A 471 24.49 12.05 -7.27
N LYS A 472 25.59 11.52 -7.78
CA LYS A 472 26.03 11.72 -9.18
C LYS A 472 25.59 10.61 -10.12
N ASP A 473 25.64 9.38 -9.61
CA ASP A 473 25.41 8.16 -10.41
C ASP A 473 23.91 7.73 -10.40
N HIS A 474 22.99 8.67 -10.12
CA HIS A 474 21.56 8.40 -10.00
C HIS A 474 20.96 7.68 -11.21
N ALA A 475 21.49 7.88 -12.42
CA ALA A 475 21.05 7.17 -13.62
C ALA A 475 21.40 5.67 -13.57
N LEU A 476 22.59 5.32 -13.02
CA LEU A 476 23.00 3.94 -12.79
C LEU A 476 22.16 3.31 -11.69
N VAL A 477 21.93 4.01 -10.57
CA VAL A 477 21.04 3.59 -9.49
C VAL A 477 19.66 3.21 -10.04
N LYS A 478 19.02 4.13 -10.78
CA LYS A 478 17.73 3.88 -11.42
C LYS A 478 17.75 2.65 -12.33
N LYS A 479 18.76 2.54 -13.20
CA LYS A 479 18.89 1.43 -14.15
C LYS A 479 18.98 0.07 -13.46
N CYS A 480 19.82 -0.04 -12.44
CA CYS A 480 20.07 -1.31 -11.76
C CYS A 480 18.92 -1.71 -10.84
N LEU A 481 18.24 -0.75 -10.21
CA LEU A 481 17.05 -1.03 -9.43
C LEU A 481 15.83 -1.40 -10.29
N ALA A 482 15.78 -0.96 -11.54
CA ALA A 482 14.73 -1.36 -12.48
C ALA A 482 14.84 -2.83 -12.94
N ASN A 483 16.08 -3.38 -12.93
CA ASN A 483 16.35 -4.75 -13.32
C ASN A 483 17.41 -5.34 -12.38
N SER A 484 16.96 -6.03 -11.36
CA SER A 484 17.86 -6.74 -10.42
C SER A 484 18.76 -7.71 -11.15
N LYS A 485 19.98 -7.89 -10.64
CA LYS A 485 20.86 -8.96 -11.09
C LYS A 485 20.29 -10.33 -10.74
N TYR A 486 19.76 -10.47 -9.52
CA TYR A 486 18.97 -11.62 -9.11
C TYR A 486 17.82 -11.16 -8.21
N THR A 487 16.66 -11.77 -8.42
CA THR A 487 15.60 -11.81 -7.41
C THR A 487 15.33 -13.27 -7.08
N ILE A 488 15.41 -13.57 -5.80
CA ILE A 488 15.19 -14.90 -5.24
C ILE A 488 13.90 -14.82 -4.41
N LYS A 489 12.99 -15.77 -4.67
CA LYS A 489 11.70 -15.88 -3.98
C LYS A 489 11.56 -17.26 -3.37
N GLY A 490 11.51 -17.33 -2.02
CA GLY A 490 11.46 -18.62 -1.33
C GLY A 490 12.60 -19.55 -1.71
N GLY A 491 13.82 -19.01 -1.91
CA GLY A 491 15.01 -19.77 -2.31
C GLY A 491 15.08 -20.15 -3.81
N VAL A 492 14.12 -19.68 -4.62
CA VAL A 492 14.10 -19.93 -6.10
C VAL A 492 14.50 -18.65 -6.83
N VAL A 493 15.46 -18.73 -7.75
CA VAL A 493 15.80 -17.61 -8.64
C VAL A 493 14.64 -17.37 -9.60
N VAL A 494 13.89 -16.28 -9.37
CA VAL A 494 12.72 -15.91 -10.19
C VAL A 494 13.05 -14.88 -11.26
N SER A 495 14.07 -14.03 -11.04
CA SER A 495 14.59 -13.08 -12.03
C SER A 495 16.11 -13.12 -12.02
N LYS A 496 16.71 -13.02 -13.21
CA LYS A 496 18.15 -12.88 -13.42
C LYS A 496 18.40 -11.90 -14.55
N ASP A 497 19.19 -10.85 -14.29
CA ASP A 497 19.50 -9.76 -15.23
C ASP A 497 18.23 -9.21 -15.91
N GLY A 498 17.15 -9.03 -15.13
CA GLY A 498 15.85 -8.57 -15.61
C GLY A 498 15.04 -9.59 -16.42
N GLN A 499 15.51 -10.82 -16.57
CA GLN A 499 14.77 -11.92 -17.23
C GLN A 499 14.09 -12.81 -16.19
N ILE A 500 12.82 -13.12 -16.40
CA ILE A 500 12.08 -14.04 -15.54
C ILE A 500 12.49 -15.48 -15.83
N MET A 501 12.99 -16.15 -14.80
CA MET A 501 13.54 -17.51 -14.89
C MET A 501 12.56 -18.59 -14.41
N ALA A 502 11.73 -18.24 -13.40
CA ALA A 502 10.72 -19.13 -12.84
C ALA A 502 9.49 -18.31 -12.38
N VAL A 503 8.35 -18.96 -12.33
CA VAL A 503 7.06 -18.34 -11.99
C VAL A 503 6.32 -19.19 -10.93
N PRO A 504 6.92 -19.37 -9.73
CA PRO A 504 6.23 -20.08 -8.66
C PRO A 504 4.96 -19.32 -8.26
N PRO A 505 3.94 -19.99 -7.72
CA PRO A 505 2.83 -19.30 -7.09
C PRO A 505 3.31 -18.60 -5.80
N GLY A 506 2.79 -17.42 -5.54
CA GLY A 506 3.00 -16.75 -4.26
C GLY A 506 1.91 -17.10 -3.26
N LYS A 507 2.17 -16.86 -1.98
CA LYS A 507 1.19 -17.03 -0.89
C LYS A 507 0.18 -15.89 -0.91
N THR A 508 -1.08 -16.18 -0.54
CA THR A 508 -2.10 -15.16 -0.27
C THR A 508 -2.33 -15.08 1.24
N PHE A 509 -1.89 -13.97 1.84
CA PHE A 509 -2.08 -13.71 3.27
C PHE A 509 -3.50 -13.21 3.55
N TRP A 510 -4.14 -13.77 4.58
CA TRP A 510 -5.37 -13.24 5.11
C TRP A 510 -5.48 -13.49 6.62
N VAL A 511 -6.33 -12.74 7.31
CA VAL A 511 -6.47 -12.79 8.77
C VAL A 511 -7.79 -13.44 9.17
N ASP A 512 -7.71 -14.44 10.02
CA ASP A 512 -8.85 -15.06 10.69
C ASP A 512 -8.84 -14.65 12.16
N ALA A 513 -9.76 -13.76 12.51
CA ALA A 513 -9.87 -13.19 13.85
C ALA A 513 -11.01 -13.83 14.65
N ASN A 514 -10.74 -14.16 15.91
CA ASN A 514 -11.72 -14.73 16.82
C ASN A 514 -12.41 -13.66 17.67
N VAL A 515 -13.70 -13.82 17.87
CA VAL A 515 -14.57 -12.98 18.72
C VAL A 515 -15.45 -13.86 19.61
N PRO A 516 -16.04 -13.32 20.69
CA PRO A 516 -17.05 -14.02 21.48
C PRO A 516 -18.23 -14.48 20.60
N GLN A 517 -18.66 -15.71 20.77
CA GLN A 517 -19.76 -16.28 19.97
C GLN A 517 -21.06 -15.49 20.11
N ALA A 518 -21.35 -14.95 21.29
CA ALA A 518 -22.55 -14.14 21.52
C ALA A 518 -22.59 -12.87 20.67
N ASP A 519 -21.43 -12.22 20.42
CA ASP A 519 -21.35 -11.05 19.55
C ASP A 519 -21.54 -11.44 18.09
N MET A 520 -20.96 -12.58 17.67
CA MET A 520 -21.16 -13.12 16.33
C MET A 520 -22.63 -13.50 16.08
N ASP A 521 -23.30 -14.13 17.07
CA ASP A 521 -24.71 -14.52 16.94
C ASP A 521 -25.62 -13.29 16.77
N ARG A 522 -25.38 -12.21 17.54
CA ARG A 522 -26.12 -10.93 17.39
C ARG A 522 -25.89 -10.34 16.00
N LEU A 523 -24.64 -10.27 15.56
CA LEU A 523 -24.30 -9.79 14.23
C LEU A 523 -25.02 -10.58 13.13
N MET A 524 -25.02 -11.92 13.22
CA MET A 524 -25.62 -12.77 12.18
C MET A 524 -27.14 -12.59 12.06
N VAL A 525 -27.84 -12.17 13.12
CA VAL A 525 -29.25 -11.82 13.05
C VAL A 525 -29.45 -10.58 12.18
N ASP A 526 -28.65 -9.52 12.44
CA ASP A 526 -28.74 -8.24 11.69
C ASP A 526 -28.31 -8.41 10.22
N LEU A 527 -27.24 -9.17 9.97
CA LEU A 527 -26.77 -9.42 8.61
C LEU A 527 -27.80 -10.19 7.78
N LYS A 528 -28.48 -11.19 8.34
CA LYS A 528 -29.55 -11.91 7.63
C LYS A 528 -30.66 -10.97 7.20
N ASP A 529 -31.12 -10.11 8.11
CA ASP A 529 -32.17 -9.13 7.82
C ASP A 529 -31.73 -8.15 6.72
N LYS A 530 -30.49 -7.63 6.80
CA LYS A 530 -29.93 -6.72 5.77
C LYS A 530 -29.78 -7.38 4.41
N PHE A 531 -29.26 -8.60 4.35
CA PHE A 531 -29.11 -9.34 3.10
C PHE A 531 -30.44 -9.62 2.44
N GLU A 532 -31.49 -9.98 3.21
CA GLU A 532 -32.83 -10.19 2.68
C GLU A 532 -33.47 -8.91 2.12
N LYS A 533 -33.17 -7.74 2.72
CA LYS A 533 -33.83 -6.47 2.37
C LYS A 533 -33.08 -5.66 1.33
N TYR A 534 -31.76 -5.66 1.34
CA TYR A 534 -30.97 -4.64 0.66
C TYR A 534 -29.90 -5.18 -0.28
N TYR A 535 -29.39 -6.40 -0.06
CA TYR A 535 -28.34 -6.95 -0.91
C TYR A 535 -28.90 -7.68 -2.14
N SER A 536 -28.24 -7.51 -3.28
CA SER A 536 -28.56 -8.26 -4.51
C SER A 536 -28.02 -9.69 -4.51
N VAL A 537 -27.19 -10.04 -3.55
CA VAL A 537 -26.62 -11.38 -3.36
C VAL A 537 -27.10 -12.02 -2.05
N GLN A 538 -27.17 -13.35 -2.04
CA GLN A 538 -27.53 -14.08 -0.82
C GLN A 538 -26.32 -14.17 0.12
N LEU A 539 -26.57 -14.08 1.43
CA LEU A 539 -25.53 -14.19 2.47
C LEU A 539 -24.70 -15.48 2.33
N SER A 540 -25.33 -16.59 1.95
CA SER A 540 -24.64 -17.88 1.73
C SER A 540 -23.64 -17.90 0.57
N ASN A 541 -23.77 -16.96 -0.37
CA ASN A 541 -22.91 -16.84 -1.55
C ASN A 541 -21.95 -15.65 -1.48
N TYR A 542 -21.97 -14.92 -0.37
CA TYR A 542 -21.22 -13.69 -0.22
C TYR A 542 -19.73 -13.92 0.05
N ALA A 543 -19.40 -14.88 0.92
CA ALA A 543 -18.03 -15.16 1.32
C ALA A 543 -17.19 -15.78 0.19
N VAL A 544 -15.92 -15.39 0.14
CA VAL A 544 -14.91 -15.98 -0.74
C VAL A 544 -14.65 -17.43 -0.32
N GLN A 545 -14.82 -18.37 -1.24
CA GLN A 545 -14.55 -19.78 -1.01
C GLN A 545 -13.04 -20.07 -1.09
N ASP A 546 -12.59 -21.16 -0.44
CA ASP A 546 -11.18 -21.56 -0.39
C ASP A 546 -10.57 -21.84 -1.76
N ALA A 547 -11.39 -22.25 -2.73
CA ALA A 547 -10.96 -22.46 -4.11
C ALA A 547 -10.36 -21.21 -4.79
N TYR A 548 -10.69 -20.01 -4.30
CA TYR A 548 -10.15 -18.74 -4.82
C TYR A 548 -8.86 -18.29 -4.12
N VAL A 549 -8.44 -19.00 -3.07
CA VAL A 549 -7.21 -18.72 -2.32
C VAL A 549 -6.40 -20.02 -2.09
N PRO A 550 -6.04 -20.75 -3.15
CA PRO A 550 -5.43 -22.08 -3.02
C PRO A 550 -4.07 -22.06 -2.32
N HIS A 551 -3.39 -20.92 -2.32
CA HIS A 551 -2.09 -20.72 -1.67
C HIS A 551 -2.20 -19.85 -0.41
N ALA A 552 -3.30 -20.01 0.35
CA ALA A 552 -3.57 -19.24 1.54
C ALA A 552 -2.50 -19.40 2.64
N LYS A 553 -2.10 -18.28 3.23
CA LYS A 553 -1.35 -18.21 4.50
C LYS A 553 -2.24 -17.49 5.52
N VAL A 554 -2.87 -18.27 6.38
CA VAL A 554 -3.78 -17.74 7.41
C VAL A 554 -3.00 -17.21 8.60
N ILE A 555 -3.28 -15.97 9.00
CA ILE A 555 -2.76 -15.37 10.23
C ILE A 555 -3.89 -15.34 11.25
N ARG A 556 -3.68 -15.99 12.40
CA ARG A 556 -4.64 -16.04 13.48
C ARG A 556 -4.54 -14.78 14.33
N ALA A 557 -5.68 -14.17 14.65
CA ALA A 557 -5.80 -12.99 15.51
C ALA A 557 -7.02 -13.09 16.44
N GLY A 558 -7.23 -12.09 17.29
CA GLY A 558 -8.39 -12.02 18.19
C GLY A 558 -8.06 -12.33 19.64
N LEU A 559 -9.09 -12.36 20.47
CA LEU A 559 -8.98 -12.68 21.89
C LEU A 559 -8.40 -14.08 22.07
N GLN A 560 -7.39 -14.23 22.92
CA GLN A 560 -6.87 -15.52 23.32
C GLN A 560 -7.96 -16.23 24.15
N THR A 561 -8.84 -16.96 23.48
CA THR A 561 -9.54 -18.06 24.10
C THR A 561 -8.62 -19.28 23.99
N GLU A 562 -8.62 -20.15 25.03
CA GLU A 562 -7.78 -21.35 25.11
C GLU A 562 -7.65 -22.09 23.78
N PRO A 563 -6.49 -22.76 23.51
CA PRO A 563 -6.26 -23.41 22.23
C PRO A 563 -7.42 -24.34 21.91
N MET A 564 -8.14 -24.08 20.83
CA MET A 564 -9.14 -24.99 20.31
C MET A 564 -8.45 -26.34 20.06
N LYS A 565 -8.92 -27.38 20.71
CA LYS A 565 -8.55 -28.75 20.36
C LYS A 565 -8.84 -28.94 18.88
N GLU A 566 -7.82 -29.38 18.15
CA GLU A 566 -7.99 -29.82 16.77
C GLU A 566 -9.16 -30.83 16.74
N VAL A 567 -10.21 -30.46 16.01
CA VAL A 567 -11.25 -31.40 15.64
C VAL A 567 -10.72 -32.11 14.41
N ALA A 568 -10.40 -33.38 14.58
CA ALA A 568 -9.92 -34.30 13.55
C ALA A 568 -10.92 -34.46 12.40
#